data_440a7c6f0d1d09bf45dd3d45030d4d12
#
_entry.id   440a7c6f0d1d09bf45dd3d45030d4d12
#
_cell.length_a   1.000
_cell.length_b   1.000
_cell.length_c   1.000
_cell.angle_alpha   90.00
_cell.angle_beta   90.00
_cell.angle_gamma   90.00
#
_symmetry.space_group_name_H-M   'P 1'
#
loop_
_entity.id
_entity.type
_entity.pdbx_description
1 polymer ?
#
loop_
_entity_poly.entity_id
_entity_poly.type
_entity_poly.pdbx_seq_one_letter_code
_entity_poly.pdbx_strand_id
1 'polypeptide(L)'
;MNKKTRSAISTAASIAIIVIIIIAGAAAYLYYSSTTSSPTTTTTTTTTTSTAQPLTGSLNLITFTDPSNAWLQAAADSFMAANPGVHITIVAQGFSSYTTTEMTSLQAQSPTYDIITDTSTSALGFANYVSNLNGKVTLNTADMPAPQLNFGGYYKLANGTTELIGVPYDTATFTIFYNQTLLSNPTLNSQFQKEYGFSMSPPWSNWQAILDVDNFLVTQTHTVKYGLITDGSQSHDIIDTYPAIYGYYYSHDSSVSGSNPNGGLLNYNIMFNGFAGSSGIPAPSFNGTAGTQALQMMYNLMQYDPQPAGTTVNYGTVFAPLQQGEAWGALMFTADAPAAFAQPPLSSSIAVSSLPGGYAETGTDFYAINKYSNNQALAATFIQYLISPSVNARIYTIAGEFPISKAATAILASNSSIPQQARNVIQAVFNTGAVGWANPPNLTITSSTLIPAFNNPIYTFLTGSTNSTSAAQQALDTAAAAWIKAVG
;
A
#
# COMPACT_ATOMS: atom_id res chain seq x y z
N MET A 1 35.67 -36.71 -25.23
CA MET A 1 35.21 -35.49 -24.54
C MET A 1 34.43 -34.64 -25.52
N ASN A 2 33.10 -34.72 -25.51
CA ASN A 2 32.24 -33.94 -26.42
C ASN A 2 31.69 -32.72 -25.65
N LYS A 3 32.17 -31.52 -26.01
CA LYS A 3 31.57 -30.26 -25.57
C LYS A 3 30.25 -30.02 -26.33
N LYS A 4 29.12 -30.08 -25.65
CA LYS A 4 27.84 -29.60 -26.15
C LYS A 4 27.86 -28.05 -26.10
N THR A 5 27.90 -27.45 -27.27
CA THR A 5 27.64 -25.99 -27.46
C THR A 5 26.18 -25.71 -27.19
N ARG A 6 25.87 -24.94 -26.17
CA ARG A 6 24.54 -24.31 -25.96
C ARG A 6 24.42 -23.14 -26.92
N SER A 7 23.52 -23.21 -27.89
CA SER A 7 23.19 -22.05 -28.72
C SER A 7 22.34 -21.06 -27.89
N ALA A 8 22.86 -19.85 -27.71
CA ALA A 8 22.10 -18.75 -27.16
C ALA A 8 21.07 -18.26 -28.22
N ILE A 9 19.82 -18.19 -27.84
CA ILE A 9 18.78 -17.57 -28.67
C ILE A 9 19.13 -16.10 -28.82
N SER A 10 19.18 -15.57 -30.02
CA SER A 10 19.55 -14.19 -30.26
C SER A 10 18.45 -13.24 -29.71
N THR A 11 18.87 -12.08 -29.20
CA THR A 11 17.96 -11.04 -28.65
C THR A 11 16.85 -10.68 -29.65
N ALA A 12 17.12 -10.71 -30.95
CA ALA A 12 16.15 -10.48 -32.01
C ALA A 12 15.06 -11.57 -32.07
N ALA A 13 15.39 -12.83 -31.79
CA ALA A 13 14.39 -13.92 -31.75
C ALA A 13 13.48 -13.79 -30.52
N SER A 14 14.01 -13.35 -29.40
CA SER A 14 13.22 -13.10 -28.19
C SER A 14 12.22 -11.95 -28.37
N ILE A 15 12.63 -10.87 -29.02
CA ILE A 15 11.75 -9.73 -29.35
C ILE A 15 10.65 -10.14 -30.33
N ALA A 16 10.97 -10.96 -31.34
CA ALA A 16 9.99 -11.43 -32.30
C ALA A 16 8.91 -12.32 -31.66
N ILE A 17 9.28 -13.17 -30.69
CA ILE A 17 8.33 -14.02 -29.95
C ILE A 17 7.38 -13.16 -29.10
N ILE A 18 7.87 -12.13 -28.42
CA ILE A 18 7.06 -11.20 -27.61
C ILE A 18 6.05 -10.45 -28.48
N VAL A 19 6.45 -9.98 -29.63
CA VAL A 19 5.56 -9.26 -30.59
C VAL A 19 4.45 -10.19 -31.11
N ILE A 20 4.76 -11.45 -31.41
CA ILE A 20 3.77 -12.43 -31.89
C ILE A 20 2.75 -12.77 -30.79
N ILE A 21 3.16 -12.86 -29.52
CA ILE A 21 2.25 -13.12 -28.38
C ILE A 21 1.30 -11.93 -28.16
N ILE A 22 1.78 -10.70 -28.32
CA ILE A 22 0.96 -9.49 -28.17
C ILE A 22 -0.09 -9.40 -29.30
N ILE A 23 0.28 -9.70 -30.55
CA ILE A 23 -0.64 -9.71 -31.69
C ILE A 23 -1.68 -10.83 -31.56
N ALA A 24 -1.28 -12.02 -31.09
CA ALA A 24 -2.20 -13.13 -30.86
C ALA A 24 -3.19 -12.85 -29.73
N GLY A 25 -2.76 -12.16 -28.66
CA GLY A 25 -3.63 -11.74 -27.55
C GLY A 25 -4.68 -10.72 -27.99
N ALA A 26 -4.30 -9.73 -28.80
CA ALA A 26 -5.21 -8.74 -29.34
C ALA A 26 -6.23 -9.37 -30.32
N ALA A 27 -5.81 -10.30 -31.17
CA ALA A 27 -6.69 -11.02 -32.10
C ALA A 27 -7.68 -11.94 -31.35
N ALA A 28 -7.25 -12.62 -30.28
CA ALA A 28 -8.11 -13.46 -29.44
C ALA A 28 -9.17 -12.63 -28.69
N TYR A 29 -8.81 -11.45 -28.23
CA TYR A 29 -9.76 -10.52 -27.58
C TYR A 29 -10.84 -10.02 -28.55
N LEU A 30 -10.44 -9.64 -29.76
CA LEU A 30 -11.38 -9.21 -30.80
C LEU A 30 -12.28 -10.36 -31.28
N TYR A 31 -11.78 -11.57 -31.35
CA TYR A 31 -12.57 -12.76 -31.70
C TYR A 31 -13.59 -13.11 -30.59
N TYR A 32 -13.18 -13.09 -29.31
CA TYR A 32 -14.08 -13.38 -28.18
C TYR A 32 -15.19 -12.34 -28.04
N SER A 33 -14.90 -11.06 -28.28
CA SER A 33 -15.91 -9.99 -28.25
C SER A 33 -16.90 -10.05 -29.40
N SER A 34 -16.58 -10.74 -30.51
CA SER A 34 -17.46 -10.86 -31.67
C SER A 34 -18.41 -12.06 -31.65
N THR A 35 -18.20 -13.05 -30.72
CA THR A 35 -19.00 -14.31 -30.70
C THR A 35 -20.17 -14.32 -29.72
N THR A 36 -20.44 -13.22 -29.01
CA THR A 36 -21.55 -13.13 -28.02
C THR A 36 -22.77 -12.35 -28.52
N SER A 37 -23.03 -12.28 -29.82
CA SER A 37 -24.22 -11.59 -30.37
C SER A 37 -25.30 -12.59 -30.77
N SER A 38 -26.46 -12.54 -30.08
CA SER A 38 -27.70 -13.18 -30.49
C SER A 38 -28.25 -12.53 -31.79
N PRO A 39 -29.00 -13.26 -32.63
CA PRO A 39 -29.42 -12.75 -33.93
C PRO A 39 -30.48 -11.64 -33.77
N THR A 40 -30.20 -10.47 -34.28
CA THR A 40 -31.12 -9.35 -34.38
C THR A 40 -31.31 -8.95 -35.82
N THR A 41 -32.56 -8.73 -36.14
CA THR A 41 -33.20 -8.26 -37.37
C THR A 41 -32.40 -7.16 -38.09
N THR A 42 -32.18 -7.35 -39.38
CA THR A 42 -31.45 -6.43 -40.27
C THR A 42 -32.21 -5.13 -40.45
N THR A 43 -31.71 -4.07 -39.82
CA THR A 43 -32.00 -2.69 -40.19
C THR A 43 -30.68 -2.12 -40.75
N THR A 44 -30.67 -1.74 -41.99
CA THR A 44 -29.51 -1.15 -42.66
C THR A 44 -29.23 0.23 -42.08
N THR A 45 -28.36 0.27 -41.05
CA THR A 45 -27.82 1.51 -40.48
C THR A 45 -26.44 1.75 -41.09
N THR A 46 -26.29 2.83 -41.80
CA THR A 46 -25.00 3.32 -42.33
C THR A 46 -24.06 3.53 -41.16
N THR A 47 -23.15 2.61 -40.93
CA THR A 47 -22.12 2.71 -39.86
C THR A 47 -21.11 3.75 -40.32
N THR A 48 -21.24 4.97 -39.84
CA THR A 48 -20.14 5.95 -39.88
C THR A 48 -19.06 5.39 -38.91
N THR A 49 -18.00 4.84 -39.50
CA THR A 49 -16.78 4.47 -38.77
C THR A 49 -16.20 5.79 -38.25
N SER A 50 -16.49 6.13 -37.00
CA SER A 50 -15.78 7.18 -36.29
C SER A 50 -14.34 6.71 -36.14
N THR A 51 -13.43 7.13 -36.96
CA THR A 51 -11.99 7.01 -36.73
C THR A 51 -11.68 7.88 -35.52
N ALA A 52 -11.49 7.25 -34.36
CA ALA A 52 -11.04 7.96 -33.17
C ALA A 52 -9.78 8.76 -33.56
N GLN A 53 -9.79 10.06 -33.27
CA GLN A 53 -8.65 10.92 -33.58
C GLN A 53 -7.44 10.39 -32.78
N PRO A 54 -6.26 10.27 -33.40
CA PRO A 54 -5.05 9.82 -32.72
C PRO A 54 -4.78 10.66 -31.46
N LEU A 55 -4.47 10.03 -30.35
CA LEU A 55 -4.06 10.72 -29.14
C LEU A 55 -2.74 11.45 -29.40
N THR A 56 -2.68 12.70 -28.99
CA THR A 56 -1.48 13.53 -29.08
C THR A 56 -1.34 14.41 -27.84
N GLY A 57 -0.12 14.77 -27.49
CA GLY A 57 0.15 15.69 -26.37
C GLY A 57 1.29 15.20 -25.48
N SER A 58 1.59 15.98 -24.46
CA SER A 58 2.62 15.65 -23.48
C SER A 58 2.05 15.64 -22.08
N LEU A 59 2.48 14.69 -21.25
CA LEU A 59 2.15 14.60 -19.84
C LEU A 59 3.41 14.63 -19.00
N ASN A 60 3.41 15.41 -17.94
CA ASN A 60 4.39 15.37 -16.88
C ASN A 60 3.72 14.78 -15.62
N LEU A 61 4.26 13.67 -15.14
CA LEU A 61 3.81 13.00 -13.93
C LEU A 61 4.88 13.15 -12.85
N ILE A 62 4.51 13.64 -11.66
CA ILE A 62 5.40 13.65 -10.50
C ILE A 62 5.00 12.55 -9.53
N THR A 63 6.01 11.86 -8.99
CA THR A 63 5.84 10.77 -8.02
C THR A 63 7.00 10.74 -7.04
N PHE A 64 6.88 9.98 -5.97
CA PHE A 64 8.00 9.65 -5.10
C PHE A 64 8.77 8.42 -5.63
N THR A 65 10.01 8.27 -5.16
CA THR A 65 10.85 7.13 -5.54
C THR A 65 10.47 5.90 -4.73
N ASP A 66 9.89 4.91 -5.41
CA ASP A 66 9.49 3.62 -4.87
C ASP A 66 9.65 2.49 -5.91
N PRO A 67 9.40 1.23 -5.56
CA PRO A 67 9.45 0.10 -6.50
C PRO A 67 8.49 0.23 -7.68
N SER A 68 7.29 0.85 -7.50
CA SER A 68 6.27 0.99 -8.55
C SER A 68 6.76 1.80 -9.75
N ASN A 69 7.77 2.64 -9.58
CA ASN A 69 8.28 3.49 -10.66
C ASN A 69 8.80 2.69 -11.86
N ALA A 70 9.32 1.49 -11.63
CA ALA A 70 9.74 0.60 -12.72
C ALA A 70 8.52 0.13 -13.55
N TRP A 71 7.41 -0.17 -12.90
CA TRP A 71 6.17 -0.52 -13.57
C TRP A 71 5.55 0.69 -14.27
N LEU A 72 5.50 1.84 -13.60
CA LEU A 72 4.95 3.07 -14.16
C LEU A 72 5.68 3.47 -15.44
N GLN A 73 7.04 3.41 -15.44
CA GLN A 73 7.84 3.68 -16.63
C GLN A 73 7.54 2.67 -17.75
N ALA A 74 7.48 1.37 -17.46
CA ALA A 74 7.17 0.35 -18.46
C ALA A 74 5.74 0.48 -19.02
N ALA A 75 4.79 0.94 -18.20
CA ALA A 75 3.43 1.24 -18.65
C ALA A 75 3.39 2.49 -19.54
N ALA A 76 4.09 3.56 -19.16
CA ALA A 76 4.22 4.77 -19.95
C ALA A 76 4.86 4.50 -21.33
N ASP A 77 5.94 3.72 -21.37
CA ASP A 77 6.60 3.32 -22.62
C ASP A 77 5.66 2.52 -23.53
N SER A 78 4.88 1.60 -22.94
CA SER A 78 3.89 0.82 -23.68
C SER A 78 2.76 1.68 -24.22
N PHE A 79 2.31 2.67 -23.45
CA PHE A 79 1.26 3.61 -23.85
C PHE A 79 1.75 4.53 -24.99
N MET A 80 2.97 5.07 -24.88
CA MET A 80 3.61 5.89 -25.94
C MET A 80 3.84 5.09 -27.22
N ALA A 81 4.26 3.83 -27.12
CA ALA A 81 4.43 2.96 -28.28
C ALA A 81 3.11 2.72 -29.03
N ALA A 82 2.00 2.60 -28.30
CA ALA A 82 0.66 2.46 -28.88
C ALA A 82 0.08 3.81 -29.40
N ASN A 83 0.60 4.94 -28.91
CA ASN A 83 0.15 6.28 -29.24
C ASN A 83 1.35 7.19 -29.59
N PRO A 84 1.92 7.09 -30.81
CA PRO A 84 3.19 7.77 -31.16
C PRO A 84 3.17 9.30 -31.09
N GLY A 85 1.98 9.91 -31.02
CA GLY A 85 1.82 11.35 -30.79
C GLY A 85 1.82 11.79 -29.33
N VAL A 86 1.99 10.85 -28.39
CA VAL A 86 1.98 11.13 -26.94
C VAL A 86 3.40 11.03 -26.39
N HIS A 87 3.76 11.98 -25.52
CA HIS A 87 4.98 11.97 -24.73
C HIS A 87 4.64 11.98 -23.23
N ILE A 88 5.23 11.09 -22.44
CA ILE A 88 5.06 11.03 -20.99
C ILE A 88 6.42 11.13 -20.32
N THR A 89 6.57 12.09 -19.40
CA THR A 89 7.75 12.28 -18.57
C THR A 89 7.38 11.98 -17.13
N ILE A 90 8.14 11.08 -16.47
CA ILE A 90 7.99 10.75 -15.06
C ILE A 90 9.11 11.42 -14.27
N VAL A 91 8.75 12.19 -13.26
CA VAL A 91 9.67 12.89 -12.35
C VAL A 91 9.54 12.25 -10.97
N ALA A 92 10.47 11.35 -10.63
CA ALA A 92 10.53 10.72 -9.32
C ALA A 92 11.42 11.52 -8.38
N GLN A 93 10.96 11.76 -7.14
CA GLN A 93 11.69 12.47 -6.09
C GLN A 93 11.68 11.66 -4.79
N GLY A 94 12.63 11.92 -3.89
CA GLY A 94 12.60 11.30 -2.56
C GLY A 94 11.32 11.64 -1.81
N PHE A 95 10.77 10.69 -1.05
CA PHE A 95 9.47 10.79 -0.36
C PHE A 95 9.30 12.09 0.43
N SER A 96 10.31 12.50 1.19
CA SER A 96 10.27 13.75 2.00
C SER A 96 10.24 15.04 1.20
N SER A 97 10.60 15.04 -0.08
CA SER A 97 10.68 16.22 -0.93
C SER A 97 9.58 16.32 -1.97
N TYR A 98 9.03 15.19 -2.43
CA TYR A 98 8.05 15.20 -3.51
C TYR A 98 6.77 15.94 -3.11
N THR A 99 6.22 15.67 -1.92
CA THR A 99 4.99 16.31 -1.41
C THR A 99 5.12 17.83 -1.33
N THR A 100 6.31 18.33 -0.89
CA THR A 100 6.59 19.77 -0.87
C THR A 100 6.62 20.36 -2.27
N THR A 101 7.24 19.65 -3.22
CA THR A 101 7.32 20.08 -4.63
C THR A 101 5.96 20.13 -5.28
N GLU A 102 5.14 19.08 -5.09
CA GLU A 102 3.76 19.01 -5.58
C GLU A 102 2.90 20.14 -5.02
N MET A 103 2.87 20.26 -3.69
CA MET A 103 2.05 21.27 -3.02
C MET A 103 2.46 22.67 -3.44
N THR A 104 3.75 22.97 -3.56
CA THR A 104 4.23 24.27 -4.04
C THR A 104 3.75 24.54 -5.47
N SER A 105 3.82 23.55 -6.35
CA SER A 105 3.33 23.67 -7.73
C SER A 105 1.82 23.92 -7.79
N LEU A 106 1.05 23.15 -6.99
CA LEU A 106 -0.40 23.24 -6.95
C LEU A 106 -0.89 24.56 -6.35
N GLN A 107 -0.28 25.04 -5.27
CA GLN A 107 -0.58 26.34 -4.66
C GLN A 107 -0.25 27.51 -5.58
N ALA A 108 0.83 27.38 -6.36
CA ALA A 108 1.18 28.34 -7.40
C ALA A 108 0.26 28.25 -8.65
N GLN A 109 -0.72 27.35 -8.65
CA GLN A 109 -1.62 27.08 -9.79
C GLN A 109 -0.86 26.74 -11.09
N SER A 110 0.29 26.10 -10.94
CA SER A 110 1.17 25.75 -12.05
C SER A 110 0.67 24.54 -12.82
N PRO A 111 0.67 24.58 -14.17
CA PRO A 111 0.39 23.42 -15.00
C PRO A 111 1.62 22.53 -15.23
N THR A 112 2.69 22.67 -14.44
CA THR A 112 3.97 21.97 -14.67
C THR A 112 3.80 20.45 -14.62
N TYR A 113 3.00 19.95 -13.69
CA TYR A 113 2.67 18.53 -13.57
C TYR A 113 1.19 18.32 -13.91
N ASP A 114 0.92 17.41 -14.83
CA ASP A 114 -0.44 17.05 -15.26
C ASP A 114 -1.06 16.03 -14.32
N ILE A 115 -0.26 15.04 -13.89
CA ILE A 115 -0.63 13.98 -12.97
C ILE A 115 0.28 14.08 -11.75
N ILE A 116 -0.33 13.97 -10.59
CA ILE A 116 0.37 13.84 -9.32
C ILE A 116 0.08 12.46 -8.73
N THR A 117 1.06 11.90 -8.04
CA THR A 117 0.88 10.72 -7.20
C THR A 117 0.71 11.17 -5.76
N ASP A 118 -0.24 10.58 -5.05
CA ASP A 118 -0.49 10.93 -3.66
C ASP A 118 -0.78 9.67 -2.85
N THR A 119 -0.65 9.75 -1.54
CA THR A 119 -0.96 8.66 -0.63
C THR A 119 -2.27 8.95 0.10
N SER A 120 -2.88 7.93 0.69
CA SER A 120 -4.11 8.08 1.47
C SER A 120 -3.96 9.09 2.63
N THR A 121 -2.75 9.27 3.14
CA THR A 121 -2.45 10.24 4.21
C THR A 121 -2.47 11.68 3.72
N SER A 122 -2.19 11.90 2.45
CA SER A 122 -1.99 13.21 1.84
C SER A 122 -3.19 13.73 1.06
N ALA A 123 -4.04 12.82 0.57
CA ALA A 123 -5.10 13.08 -0.40
C ALA A 123 -6.01 14.27 -0.03
N LEU A 124 -6.34 14.43 1.25
CA LEU A 124 -7.20 15.52 1.70
C LEU A 124 -6.54 16.91 1.55
N GLY A 125 -5.21 16.99 1.69
CA GLY A 125 -4.45 18.22 1.48
C GLY A 125 -4.51 18.72 0.05
N PHE A 126 -4.60 17.81 -0.91
CA PHE A 126 -4.64 18.11 -2.34
C PHE A 126 -6.03 18.33 -2.90
N ALA A 127 -7.10 17.95 -2.18
CA ALA A 127 -8.48 17.91 -2.69
C ALA A 127 -8.93 19.21 -3.40
N ASN A 128 -8.51 20.38 -2.92
CA ASN A 128 -8.85 21.66 -3.53
C ASN A 128 -8.07 21.98 -4.82
N TYR A 129 -7.02 21.25 -5.12
CA TYR A 129 -6.08 21.52 -6.21
C TYR A 129 -6.15 20.47 -7.33
N VAL A 130 -6.92 19.42 -7.14
CA VAL A 130 -7.08 18.34 -8.13
C VAL A 130 -8.45 18.41 -8.79
N SER A 131 -8.55 17.79 -9.95
CA SER A 131 -9.79 17.73 -10.71
C SER A 131 -10.73 16.69 -10.14
N ASN A 132 -12.02 16.98 -10.12
CA ASN A 132 -13.04 15.96 -9.96
C ASN A 132 -12.99 15.00 -11.17
N LEU A 133 -12.80 13.72 -10.89
CA LEU A 133 -12.63 12.65 -11.88
C LEU A 133 -13.94 11.93 -12.19
N ASN A 134 -15.05 12.27 -11.56
CA ASN A 134 -16.37 11.72 -11.87
C ASN A 134 -16.69 11.94 -13.36
N GLY A 135 -16.96 10.85 -14.09
CA GLY A 135 -17.22 10.89 -15.53
C GLY A 135 -15.98 11.08 -16.42
N LYS A 136 -14.79 11.32 -15.87
CA LYS A 136 -13.51 11.38 -16.62
C LYS A 136 -12.76 10.05 -16.60
N VAL A 137 -12.82 9.35 -15.48
CA VAL A 137 -12.26 8.00 -15.29
C VAL A 137 -13.40 7.08 -14.88
N THR A 138 -13.44 5.89 -15.47
CA THR A 138 -14.43 4.86 -15.13
C THR A 138 -13.81 3.88 -14.14
N LEU A 139 -14.29 3.88 -12.89
CA LEU A 139 -13.87 2.92 -11.88
C LEU A 139 -14.91 1.79 -11.77
N ASN A 140 -14.42 0.56 -11.78
CA ASN A 140 -15.21 -0.57 -11.31
C ASN A 140 -15.01 -0.70 -9.80
N THR A 141 -15.80 0.03 -9.02
CA THR A 141 -15.68 0.07 -7.55
C THR A 141 -15.91 -1.29 -6.89
N ALA A 142 -16.64 -2.21 -7.52
CA ALA A 142 -16.83 -3.58 -7.04
C ALA A 142 -15.57 -4.45 -7.22
N ASP A 143 -14.61 -3.99 -8.02
CA ASP A 143 -13.35 -4.64 -8.32
C ASP A 143 -12.20 -4.17 -7.42
N MET A 144 -12.43 -3.17 -6.57
CA MET A 144 -11.43 -2.55 -5.69
C MET A 144 -11.81 -2.72 -4.23
N PRO A 145 -10.84 -2.86 -3.30
CA PRO A 145 -11.11 -2.82 -1.88
C PRO A 145 -11.70 -1.47 -1.48
N ALA A 146 -12.85 -1.48 -0.81
CA ALA A 146 -13.54 -0.25 -0.43
C ALA A 146 -12.71 0.70 0.47
N PRO A 147 -11.92 0.22 1.45
CA PRO A 147 -11.08 1.10 2.25
C PRO A 147 -10.10 1.91 1.42
N GLN A 148 -9.37 1.29 0.49
CA GLN A 148 -8.42 2.00 -0.38
C GLN A 148 -9.10 3.12 -1.16
N LEU A 149 -10.27 2.82 -1.71
CA LEU A 149 -11.03 3.83 -2.47
C LEU A 149 -11.61 4.93 -1.56
N ASN A 150 -12.04 4.57 -0.34
CA ASN A 150 -12.70 5.51 0.57
C ASN A 150 -11.72 6.47 1.27
N PHE A 151 -10.46 6.09 1.43
CA PHE A 151 -9.49 6.89 2.21
C PHE A 151 -8.61 7.82 1.39
N GLY A 152 -8.70 7.82 0.09
CA GLY A 152 -7.92 8.71 -0.77
C GLY A 152 -8.58 9.00 -2.12
N GLY A 153 -9.38 8.05 -2.63
CA GLY A 153 -10.10 8.23 -3.89
C GLY A 153 -11.24 9.24 -3.78
N TYR A 154 -12.06 9.13 -2.72
CA TYR A 154 -13.23 9.99 -2.55
C TYR A 154 -12.99 11.08 -1.50
N TYR A 155 -13.48 12.29 -1.81
CA TYR A 155 -13.50 13.43 -0.91
C TYR A 155 -14.91 13.99 -0.78
N LYS A 156 -15.35 14.20 0.47
CA LYS A 156 -16.63 14.83 0.78
C LYS A 156 -16.45 16.32 1.00
N LEU A 157 -16.99 17.09 0.08
CA LEU A 157 -16.99 18.57 0.17
C LEU A 157 -17.88 19.05 1.33
N ALA A 158 -17.65 20.29 1.77
CA ALA A 158 -18.43 20.95 2.82
C ALA A 158 -19.94 21.03 2.50
N ASN A 159 -20.31 21.05 1.21
CA ASN A 159 -21.71 21.05 0.75
C ASN A 159 -22.35 19.64 0.76
N GLY A 160 -21.60 18.62 1.21
CA GLY A 160 -22.07 17.23 1.27
C GLY A 160 -21.88 16.41 -0.01
N THR A 161 -21.42 17.01 -1.11
CA THR A 161 -21.12 16.30 -2.36
C THR A 161 -19.84 15.48 -2.20
N THR A 162 -19.86 14.24 -2.71
CA THR A 162 -18.69 13.38 -2.77
C THR A 162 -18.09 13.43 -4.17
N GLU A 163 -16.81 13.76 -4.26
CA GLU A 163 -16.04 13.80 -5.51
C GLU A 163 -15.00 12.70 -5.53
N LEU A 164 -14.75 12.13 -6.69
CA LEU A 164 -13.60 11.27 -6.96
C LEU A 164 -12.42 12.18 -7.25
N ILE A 165 -11.46 12.26 -6.34
CA ILE A 165 -10.27 13.13 -6.46
C ILE A 165 -9.00 12.36 -6.81
N GLY A 166 -8.97 11.05 -6.56
CA GLY A 166 -7.83 10.19 -6.83
C GLY A 166 -8.26 8.81 -7.30
N VAL A 167 -7.39 8.15 -8.04
CA VAL A 167 -7.59 6.79 -8.57
C VAL A 167 -6.52 5.89 -7.97
N PRO A 168 -6.87 4.95 -7.08
CA PRO A 168 -5.90 4.04 -6.49
C PRO A 168 -5.31 3.11 -7.54
N TYR A 169 -4.02 2.76 -7.40
CA TYR A 169 -3.35 1.88 -8.35
C TYR A 169 -2.72 0.64 -7.72
N ASP A 170 -2.54 0.62 -6.40
CA ASP A 170 -1.97 -0.48 -5.64
C ASP A 170 -2.83 -0.85 -4.43
N THR A 171 -2.51 -1.99 -3.81
CA THR A 171 -3.04 -2.40 -2.52
C THR A 171 -1.95 -2.25 -1.47
N ALA A 172 -1.71 -1.02 -1.03
CA ALA A 172 -0.82 -0.73 0.07
C ALA A 172 -1.55 -0.90 1.40
N THR A 173 -1.32 -2.01 2.07
CA THR A 173 -1.92 -2.32 3.38
C THR A 173 -0.83 -2.71 4.35
N PHE A 174 -0.86 -2.17 5.56
CA PHE A 174 0.07 -2.55 6.62
C PHE A 174 -0.18 -3.99 7.03
N THR A 175 0.85 -4.85 6.94
CA THR A 175 0.70 -6.30 7.12
C THR A 175 1.99 -6.96 7.57
N ILE A 176 1.91 -8.22 7.99
CA ILE A 176 3.08 -9.00 8.42
C ILE A 176 3.53 -9.88 7.27
N PHE A 177 4.75 -9.64 6.79
CA PHE A 177 5.50 -10.57 5.96
C PHE A 177 6.27 -11.52 6.86
N TYR A 178 6.25 -12.82 6.58
CA TYR A 178 6.93 -13.80 7.43
C TYR A 178 7.53 -14.95 6.65
N ASN A 179 8.57 -15.56 7.22
CA ASN A 179 9.19 -16.76 6.66
C ASN A 179 8.31 -17.98 6.98
N GLN A 180 7.46 -18.35 6.02
CA GLN A 180 6.54 -19.49 6.16
C GLN A 180 7.30 -20.81 6.37
N THR A 181 8.41 -21.01 5.66
CA THR A 181 9.20 -22.23 5.79
C THR A 181 9.72 -22.42 7.22
N LEU A 182 10.14 -21.33 7.85
CA LEU A 182 10.57 -21.35 9.24
C LEU A 182 9.42 -21.62 10.20
N LEU A 183 8.33 -20.83 10.11
CA LEU A 183 7.22 -20.93 11.05
C LEU A 183 6.41 -22.23 10.90
N SER A 184 6.45 -22.88 9.73
CA SER A 184 5.84 -24.20 9.51
C SER A 184 6.78 -25.37 9.79
N ASN A 185 8.01 -25.12 10.27
CA ASN A 185 8.94 -26.20 10.63
C ASN A 185 8.31 -27.12 11.71
N PRO A 186 8.09 -28.42 11.42
CA PRO A 186 7.31 -29.27 12.31
C PRO A 186 7.97 -29.49 13.69
N THR A 187 9.30 -29.49 13.75
CA THR A 187 10.03 -29.65 15.03
C THR A 187 9.88 -28.42 15.88
N LEU A 188 10.15 -27.22 15.33
CA LEU A 188 10.02 -25.96 16.06
C LEU A 188 8.56 -25.71 16.48
N ASN A 189 7.62 -25.93 15.56
CA ASN A 189 6.20 -25.71 15.85
C ASN A 189 5.67 -26.66 16.92
N SER A 190 6.13 -27.93 16.95
CA SER A 190 5.77 -28.88 18.01
C SER A 190 6.33 -28.46 19.38
N GLN A 191 7.56 -27.94 19.44
CA GLN A 191 8.16 -27.41 20.67
C GLN A 191 7.41 -26.17 21.15
N PHE A 192 7.16 -25.22 20.24
CA PHE A 192 6.41 -24.00 20.54
C PHE A 192 4.99 -24.32 21.05
N GLN A 193 4.27 -25.20 20.35
CA GLN A 193 2.91 -25.57 20.73
C GLN A 193 2.85 -26.27 22.10
N LYS A 194 3.87 -27.04 22.46
CA LYS A 194 3.96 -27.66 23.77
C LYS A 194 4.11 -26.63 24.89
N GLU A 195 4.81 -25.52 24.62
CA GLU A 195 5.08 -24.47 25.60
C GLU A 195 3.95 -23.45 25.70
N TYR A 196 3.47 -22.97 24.54
CA TYR A 196 2.52 -21.86 24.46
C TYR A 196 1.07 -22.29 24.19
N GLY A 197 0.82 -23.53 23.77
CA GLY A 197 -0.52 -24.08 23.58
C GLY A 197 -1.19 -23.74 22.24
N PHE A 198 -0.51 -23.06 21.34
CA PHE A 198 -1.01 -22.68 20.00
C PHE A 198 0.07 -22.84 18.92
N SER A 199 -0.31 -22.71 17.64
CA SER A 199 0.64 -22.81 16.52
C SER A 199 1.50 -21.56 16.42
N MET A 200 2.80 -21.74 16.13
CA MET A 200 3.71 -20.65 15.81
C MET A 200 3.33 -19.92 14.52
N SER A 201 2.70 -20.63 13.57
CA SER A 201 2.24 -20.06 12.31
C SER A 201 0.93 -19.29 12.47
N PRO A 202 0.69 -18.23 11.66
CA PRO A 202 -0.57 -17.49 11.68
C PRO A 202 -1.79 -18.39 11.36
N PRO A 203 -3.03 -17.92 11.66
CA PRO A 203 -3.37 -16.60 12.15
C PRO A 203 -3.09 -16.42 13.64
N TRP A 204 -2.54 -15.26 14.02
CA TRP A 204 -2.34 -14.90 15.42
C TRP A 204 -3.56 -14.16 15.97
N SER A 205 -4.05 -14.59 17.14
CA SER A 205 -5.26 -14.01 17.74
C SER A 205 -5.03 -12.65 18.39
N ASN A 206 -3.79 -12.35 18.77
CA ASN A 206 -3.40 -11.13 19.48
C ASN A 206 -1.90 -10.87 19.32
N TRP A 207 -1.45 -9.68 19.72
CA TRP A 207 -0.04 -9.28 19.65
C TRP A 207 0.86 -10.03 20.64
N GLN A 208 0.29 -10.54 21.75
CA GLN A 208 1.06 -11.38 22.68
C GLN A 208 1.50 -12.69 22.01
N ALA A 209 0.67 -13.28 21.15
CA ALA A 209 1.05 -14.48 20.42
C ALA A 209 2.27 -14.23 19.48
N ILE A 210 2.38 -13.03 18.90
CA ILE A 210 3.55 -12.63 18.10
C ILE A 210 4.78 -12.45 18.99
N LEU A 211 4.62 -11.79 20.13
CA LEU A 211 5.70 -11.62 21.10
C LEU A 211 6.21 -12.96 21.65
N ASP A 212 5.32 -13.95 21.81
CA ASP A 212 5.70 -15.31 22.21
C ASP A 212 6.53 -16.01 21.11
N VAL A 213 6.22 -15.78 19.82
CA VAL A 213 7.03 -16.26 18.70
C VAL A 213 8.42 -15.59 18.71
N ASP A 214 8.49 -14.28 18.96
CA ASP A 214 9.75 -13.56 19.10
C ASP A 214 10.62 -14.17 20.21
N ASN A 215 10.05 -14.32 21.40
CA ASN A 215 10.76 -14.89 22.55
C ASN A 215 11.26 -16.31 22.24
N PHE A 216 10.43 -17.14 21.63
CA PHE A 216 10.79 -18.52 21.32
C PHE A 216 11.94 -18.60 20.30
N LEU A 217 11.80 -17.90 19.18
CA LEU A 217 12.77 -18.00 18.08
C LEU A 217 14.06 -17.26 18.34
N VAL A 218 14.03 -16.12 19.03
CA VAL A 218 15.20 -15.29 19.29
C VAL A 218 15.89 -15.69 20.59
N THR A 219 15.11 -15.79 21.70
CA THR A 219 15.70 -15.93 23.04
C THR A 219 15.90 -17.38 23.44
N GLN A 220 14.94 -18.25 23.16
CA GLN A 220 15.00 -19.64 23.67
C GLN A 220 15.76 -20.57 22.71
N THR A 221 15.42 -20.52 21.40
CA THR A 221 16.00 -21.44 20.42
C THR A 221 17.16 -20.85 19.64
N HIS A 222 17.33 -19.52 19.68
CA HIS A 222 18.34 -18.79 18.90
C HIS A 222 18.30 -19.15 17.40
N THR A 223 17.10 -19.42 16.88
CA THR A 223 16.90 -19.83 15.48
C THR A 223 17.10 -18.65 14.53
N VAL A 224 16.71 -17.46 14.97
CA VAL A 224 16.93 -16.20 14.26
C VAL A 224 17.56 -15.18 15.21
N LYS A 225 18.14 -14.13 14.64
CA LYS A 225 18.80 -13.06 15.38
C LYS A 225 17.78 -12.02 15.89
N TYR A 226 16.75 -11.78 15.10
CA TYR A 226 15.73 -10.77 15.35
C TYR A 226 14.32 -11.39 15.25
N GLY A 227 13.36 -10.72 15.87
CA GLY A 227 11.96 -11.09 15.89
C GLY A 227 11.17 -10.61 14.66
N LEU A 228 9.95 -10.16 14.93
CA LEU A 228 9.16 -9.38 13.97
C LEU A 228 9.77 -7.97 13.88
N ILE A 229 10.39 -7.65 12.77
CA ILE A 229 10.96 -6.32 12.55
C ILE A 229 9.82 -5.30 12.41
N THR A 230 9.86 -4.27 13.24
CA THR A 230 8.91 -3.16 13.23
C THR A 230 9.62 -1.85 12.94
N ASP A 231 8.97 -0.94 12.23
CA ASP A 231 9.53 0.38 11.99
C ASP A 231 9.15 1.33 13.13
N GLY A 232 10.16 1.86 13.80
CA GLY A 232 10.02 2.81 14.90
C GLY A 232 10.79 4.09 14.67
N SER A 233 11.12 4.43 13.42
CA SER A 233 11.87 5.63 13.12
C SER A 233 11.11 6.89 13.54
N GLN A 234 11.84 7.82 14.16
CA GLN A 234 11.28 9.08 14.64
C GLN A 234 10.75 9.96 13.52
N SER A 235 11.35 9.85 12.34
CA SER A 235 11.10 10.77 11.24
C SER A 235 9.72 10.60 10.61
N HIS A 236 9.18 9.36 10.58
CA HIS A 236 7.91 9.08 9.93
C HIS A 236 7.16 7.90 10.57
N ASP A 237 7.76 6.75 10.71
CA ASP A 237 7.09 5.45 10.71
C ASP A 237 6.41 5.03 12.02
N ILE A 238 6.68 5.71 13.14
CA ILE A 238 5.95 5.48 14.40
C ILE A 238 4.45 5.72 14.22
N ILE A 239 4.08 6.72 13.40
CA ILE A 239 2.67 7.07 13.17
C ILE A 239 1.92 6.02 12.36
N ASP A 240 2.63 5.13 11.67
CA ASP A 240 2.07 4.03 10.90
C ASP A 240 2.09 2.72 11.71
N THR A 241 3.21 2.43 12.39
CA THR A 241 3.37 1.21 13.20
C THR A 241 2.50 1.20 14.45
N TYR A 242 2.44 2.31 15.17
CA TYR A 242 1.64 2.39 16.40
C TYR A 242 0.14 2.12 16.16
N PRO A 243 -0.51 2.74 15.18
CA PRO A 243 -1.91 2.49 14.91
C PRO A 243 -2.21 1.05 14.49
N ALA A 244 -1.29 0.37 13.81
CA ALA A 244 -1.44 -1.04 13.45
C ALA A 244 -1.57 -1.95 14.68
N ILE A 245 -0.85 -1.62 15.74
CA ILE A 245 -0.94 -2.30 17.05
C ILE A 245 -2.17 -1.80 17.81
N TYR A 246 -2.40 -0.49 17.82
CA TYR A 246 -3.48 0.16 18.54
C TYR A 246 -4.86 -0.35 18.13
N GLY A 247 -5.08 -0.60 16.83
CA GLY A 247 -6.37 -1.07 16.31
C GLY A 247 -6.88 -2.34 17.02
N TYR A 248 -5.98 -3.26 17.34
CA TYR A 248 -6.34 -4.46 18.12
C TYR A 248 -6.87 -4.09 19.52
N TYR A 249 -6.14 -3.28 20.30
CA TYR A 249 -6.53 -2.89 21.65
C TYR A 249 -7.77 -2.00 21.65
N TYR A 250 -7.87 -1.10 20.67
CA TYR A 250 -9.05 -0.26 20.47
C TYR A 250 -10.33 -1.10 20.30
N SER A 251 -10.28 -2.16 19.51
CA SER A 251 -11.43 -3.04 19.27
C SER A 251 -11.85 -3.87 20.48
N HIS A 252 -10.93 -4.07 21.41
CA HIS A 252 -11.17 -4.84 22.65
C HIS A 252 -11.43 -3.94 23.87
N ASP A 253 -11.38 -2.61 23.70
CA ASP A 253 -11.68 -1.67 24.77
C ASP A 253 -13.21 -1.48 24.91
N SER A 254 -13.76 -1.97 26.01
CA SER A 254 -15.20 -1.87 26.30
C SER A 254 -15.70 -0.42 26.49
N SER A 255 -14.80 0.54 26.69
CA SER A 255 -15.14 1.96 26.78
C SER A 255 -15.41 2.59 25.41
N VAL A 256 -14.95 1.95 24.33
CA VAL A 256 -15.15 2.37 22.95
C VAL A 256 -16.42 1.70 22.41
N SER A 257 -17.58 2.28 22.73
CA SER A 257 -18.86 1.71 22.29
C SER A 257 -19.18 2.05 20.84
N GLY A 258 -19.32 1.03 19.99
CA GLY A 258 -20.10 1.08 18.75
C GLY A 258 -19.39 1.55 17.50
N SER A 259 -18.13 1.90 17.51
CA SER A 259 -17.38 2.23 16.30
C SER A 259 -16.64 0.97 15.80
N ASN A 260 -17.13 0.40 14.71
CA ASN A 260 -16.35 -0.56 13.94
C ASN A 260 -15.40 0.21 13.04
N PRO A 261 -14.08 0.27 13.32
CA PRO A 261 -13.12 0.99 12.47
C PRO A 261 -13.09 0.42 11.05
N ASN A 262 -13.50 -0.85 10.87
CA ASN A 262 -13.66 -1.49 9.57
C ASN A 262 -15.07 -1.33 8.98
N GLY A 263 -15.94 -0.53 9.60
CA GLY A 263 -17.36 -0.41 9.23
C GLY A 263 -17.65 0.31 7.94
N GLY A 264 -16.67 0.50 7.06
CA GLY A 264 -16.86 1.13 5.76
C GLY A 264 -17.21 2.62 5.84
N LEU A 265 -16.98 3.25 6.98
CA LEU A 265 -17.21 4.68 7.15
C LEU A 265 -16.11 5.44 6.41
N LEU A 266 -16.51 6.27 5.47
CA LEU A 266 -15.62 7.10 4.68
C LEU A 266 -14.74 7.96 5.60
N ASN A 267 -13.40 7.81 5.48
CA ASN A 267 -12.40 8.64 6.16
C ASN A 267 -12.46 8.64 7.71
N TYR A 268 -12.94 7.57 8.33
CA TYR A 268 -12.92 7.46 9.80
C TYR A 268 -11.55 7.01 10.31
N ASN A 269 -11.03 7.70 11.31
CA ASN A 269 -9.76 7.36 11.95
C ASN A 269 -9.96 7.03 13.44
N ILE A 270 -9.50 5.84 13.84
CA ILE A 270 -9.64 5.34 15.20
C ILE A 270 -8.80 6.12 16.24
N MET A 271 -7.66 6.68 15.83
CA MET A 271 -6.78 7.41 16.74
C MET A 271 -7.35 8.76 17.17
N PHE A 272 -8.26 9.32 16.37
CA PHE A 272 -8.85 10.62 16.58
C PHE A 272 -10.36 10.55 16.78
N ASN A 273 -10.94 9.36 16.78
CA ASN A 273 -12.37 9.12 16.92
C ASN A 273 -13.22 10.06 16.06
N GLY A 274 -12.82 10.22 14.81
CA GLY A 274 -13.42 11.20 13.92
C GLY A 274 -13.21 10.92 12.45
N PHE A 275 -13.84 11.78 11.62
CA PHE A 275 -13.79 11.69 10.17
C PHE A 275 -12.78 12.65 9.59
N ALA A 276 -11.96 12.21 8.67
CA ALA A 276 -11.20 13.07 7.80
C ALA A 276 -12.16 13.99 7.01
N GLY A 277 -11.84 15.29 6.95
CA GLY A 277 -12.64 16.27 6.22
C GLY A 277 -13.85 16.84 6.96
N SER A 278 -14.11 16.49 8.23
CA SER A 278 -14.98 17.28 9.08
C SER A 278 -14.35 18.67 9.34
N SER A 279 -15.18 19.68 9.60
CA SER A 279 -14.70 21.03 9.95
C SER A 279 -13.90 20.98 11.24
N GLY A 280 -12.59 20.85 11.14
CA GLY A 280 -11.66 20.71 12.25
C GLY A 280 -10.97 19.34 12.27
N ILE A 281 -9.77 19.30 12.83
CA ILE A 281 -9.04 18.08 13.08
C ILE A 281 -9.60 17.48 14.36
N PRO A 282 -10.04 16.19 14.35
CA PRO A 282 -10.62 15.58 15.54
C PRO A 282 -9.63 15.58 16.71
N ALA A 283 -10.15 15.67 17.93
CA ALA A 283 -9.33 15.54 19.13
C ALA A 283 -8.72 14.12 19.21
N PRO A 284 -7.46 13.99 19.66
CA PRO A 284 -6.83 12.70 19.87
C PRO A 284 -7.63 11.83 20.85
N SER A 285 -7.76 10.55 20.55
CA SER A 285 -8.36 9.52 21.42
C SER A 285 -7.39 8.37 21.75
N PHE A 286 -6.19 8.42 21.19
CA PHE A 286 -5.18 7.37 21.31
C PHE A 286 -4.49 7.34 22.70
N ASN A 287 -4.72 8.31 23.57
CA ASN A 287 -4.09 8.38 24.91
C ASN A 287 -4.94 7.75 26.04
N GLY A 288 -5.89 6.88 25.68
CA GLY A 288 -6.64 6.06 26.64
C GLY A 288 -5.94 4.75 27.02
N THR A 289 -6.68 3.88 27.72
CA THR A 289 -6.18 2.56 28.17
C THR A 289 -5.70 1.70 27.02
N ALA A 290 -6.47 1.62 25.92
CA ALA A 290 -6.08 0.89 24.72
C ALA A 290 -4.77 1.40 24.12
N GLY A 291 -4.58 2.73 24.10
CA GLY A 291 -3.36 3.34 23.63
C GLY A 291 -2.15 3.00 24.47
N THR A 292 -2.30 3.04 25.79
CA THR A 292 -1.23 2.68 26.74
C THR A 292 -0.79 1.23 26.55
N GLN A 293 -1.75 0.30 26.42
CA GLN A 293 -1.47 -1.12 26.15
C GLN A 293 -0.76 -1.31 24.80
N ALA A 294 -1.21 -0.61 23.76
CA ALA A 294 -0.60 -0.68 22.45
C ALA A 294 0.85 -0.17 22.45
N LEU A 295 1.11 0.96 23.12
CA LEU A 295 2.45 1.51 23.21
C LEU A 295 3.41 0.62 24.00
N GLN A 296 2.93 0.01 25.07
CA GLN A 296 3.71 -0.99 25.83
C GLN A 296 4.01 -2.23 25.00
N MET A 297 3.04 -2.70 24.19
CA MET A 297 3.25 -3.82 23.28
C MET A 297 4.25 -3.48 22.18
N MET A 298 4.15 -2.30 21.58
CA MET A 298 5.12 -1.81 20.60
C MET A 298 6.53 -1.80 21.19
N TYR A 299 6.71 -1.27 22.40
CA TYR A 299 7.98 -1.31 23.11
C TYR A 299 8.52 -2.74 23.25
N ASN A 300 7.67 -3.70 23.66
CA ASN A 300 8.07 -5.08 23.86
C ASN A 300 8.51 -5.77 22.56
N LEU A 301 7.78 -5.56 21.46
CA LEU A 301 8.15 -6.09 20.14
C LEU A 301 9.49 -5.52 19.68
N MET A 302 9.69 -4.23 19.83
CA MET A 302 10.93 -3.56 19.41
C MET A 302 12.17 -3.96 20.20
N GLN A 303 12.04 -4.69 21.31
CA GLN A 303 13.20 -5.29 21.99
C GLN A 303 13.83 -6.42 21.16
N TYR A 304 13.10 -6.97 20.19
CA TYR A 304 13.56 -8.01 19.27
C TYR A 304 14.05 -7.47 17.93
N ASP A 305 13.96 -6.16 17.72
CA ASP A 305 14.52 -5.47 16.54
C ASP A 305 16.01 -5.24 16.66
N PRO A 306 16.71 -4.86 15.57
CA PRO A 306 18.06 -4.33 15.63
C PRO A 306 18.16 -3.14 16.61
N GLN A 307 19.07 -3.25 17.60
CA GLN A 307 19.18 -2.27 18.67
C GLN A 307 20.13 -1.10 18.31
N PRO A 308 19.92 0.10 18.87
CA PRO A 308 18.78 0.46 19.75
C PRO A 308 17.47 0.58 18.97
N ALA A 309 16.38 0.14 19.63
CA ALA A 309 15.05 0.11 19.03
C ALA A 309 14.66 1.44 18.39
N GLY A 310 14.09 1.39 17.20
CA GLY A 310 13.59 2.57 16.47
C GLY A 310 14.64 3.47 15.84
N THR A 311 15.95 3.24 16.06
CA THR A 311 17.00 4.10 15.50
C THR A 311 17.68 3.53 14.27
N THR A 312 17.67 2.21 14.12
CA THR A 312 18.37 1.50 13.04
C THR A 312 17.45 0.91 12.00
N VAL A 313 16.17 0.83 12.30
CA VAL A 313 15.12 0.34 11.39
C VAL A 313 14.29 1.53 10.94
N ASN A 314 14.10 1.64 9.65
CA ASN A 314 13.24 2.61 9.00
C ASN A 314 12.58 1.96 7.78
N TYR A 315 11.63 2.67 7.19
CA TYR A 315 10.93 2.32 5.98
C TYR A 315 11.79 1.62 4.91
N GLY A 316 12.97 2.15 4.59
CA GLY A 316 13.87 1.58 3.58
C GLY A 316 14.64 0.34 4.03
N THR A 317 14.65 -0.02 5.31
CA THR A 317 15.50 -1.08 5.85
C THR A 317 14.75 -2.20 6.58
N VAL A 318 13.45 -2.02 6.85
CA VAL A 318 12.62 -2.97 7.62
C VAL A 318 12.63 -4.40 7.05
N PHE A 319 12.68 -4.56 5.75
CA PHE A 319 12.68 -5.87 5.10
C PHE A 319 14.06 -6.56 5.04
N ALA A 320 15.14 -5.81 5.23
CA ALA A 320 16.49 -6.34 5.04
C ALA A 320 16.82 -7.55 5.95
N PRO A 321 16.50 -7.56 7.26
CA PRO A 321 16.72 -8.73 8.11
C PRO A 321 15.94 -9.96 7.68
N LEU A 322 14.68 -9.79 7.22
CA LEU A 322 13.87 -10.90 6.72
C LEU A 322 14.45 -11.45 5.41
N GLN A 323 14.89 -10.61 4.49
CA GLN A 323 15.56 -11.02 3.24
C GLN A 323 16.85 -11.80 3.49
N GLN A 324 17.59 -11.44 4.53
CA GLN A 324 18.84 -12.07 4.92
C GLN A 324 18.64 -13.36 5.75
N GLY A 325 17.40 -13.67 6.13
CA GLY A 325 17.10 -14.80 7.01
C GLY A 325 17.51 -14.57 8.47
N GLU A 326 17.79 -13.33 8.85
CA GLU A 326 18.14 -12.94 10.22
C GLU A 326 16.92 -12.69 11.10
N ALA A 327 15.74 -12.38 10.49
CA ALA A 327 14.46 -12.22 11.17
C ALA A 327 13.43 -13.22 10.65
N TRP A 328 12.43 -13.52 11.47
CA TRP A 328 11.33 -14.37 11.01
C TRP A 328 10.20 -13.61 10.31
N GLY A 329 10.06 -12.32 10.55
CA GLY A 329 9.01 -11.49 9.97
C GLY A 329 9.38 -10.01 9.89
N ALA A 330 8.54 -9.26 9.19
CA ALA A 330 8.59 -7.81 9.07
C ALA A 330 7.18 -7.24 8.95
N LEU A 331 6.91 -6.12 9.62
CA LEU A 331 5.66 -5.38 9.63
C LEU A 331 5.82 -4.11 8.80
N MET A 332 5.11 -4.02 7.67
CA MET A 332 5.21 -2.87 6.77
C MET A 332 4.06 -2.87 5.74
N PHE A 333 3.94 -1.79 5.00
CA PHE A 333 3.04 -1.69 3.85
C PHE A 333 3.41 -2.68 2.74
N THR A 334 2.39 -3.21 2.10
CA THR A 334 2.58 -4.14 0.98
C THR A 334 3.21 -3.49 -0.24
N ALA A 335 2.98 -2.19 -0.46
CA ALA A 335 3.60 -1.43 -1.55
C ALA A 335 5.13 -1.37 -1.43
N ASP A 336 5.66 -1.44 -0.22
CA ASP A 336 7.11 -1.35 0.03
C ASP A 336 7.81 -2.69 0.00
N ALA A 337 7.07 -3.78 -0.26
CA ALA A 337 7.64 -5.10 -0.34
C ALA A 337 8.70 -5.18 -1.44
N PRO A 338 9.91 -5.69 -1.13
CA PRO A 338 10.94 -5.81 -2.14
C PRO A 338 10.50 -6.66 -3.32
N ALA A 339 10.77 -6.21 -4.54
CA ALA A 339 10.51 -6.98 -5.77
C ALA A 339 11.11 -8.40 -5.70
N ALA A 340 12.18 -8.60 -4.91
CA ALA A 340 12.76 -9.91 -4.64
C ALA A 340 11.77 -10.89 -4.01
N PHE A 341 10.77 -10.44 -3.25
CA PHE A 341 9.75 -11.32 -2.66
C PHE A 341 8.81 -11.94 -3.71
N ALA A 342 8.71 -11.33 -4.88
CA ALA A 342 7.98 -11.88 -6.02
C ALA A 342 8.77 -12.92 -6.81
N GLN A 343 10.08 -13.07 -6.55
CA GLN A 343 10.99 -13.93 -7.31
C GLN A 343 11.49 -15.14 -6.48
N PRO A 344 11.71 -16.31 -7.10
CA PRO A 344 12.36 -17.44 -6.43
C PRO A 344 13.79 -17.09 -5.97
N PRO A 345 14.27 -17.62 -4.82
CA PRO A 345 13.57 -18.56 -3.93
C PRO A 345 12.63 -17.92 -2.92
N LEU A 346 12.68 -16.60 -2.72
CA LEU A 346 11.91 -15.90 -1.66
C LEU A 346 10.40 -16.03 -1.87
N SER A 347 9.91 -16.02 -3.12
CA SER A 347 8.48 -16.22 -3.43
C SER A 347 7.91 -17.58 -2.98
N SER A 348 8.75 -18.53 -2.61
CA SER A 348 8.34 -19.84 -2.07
C SER A 348 8.46 -19.93 -0.55
N SER A 349 9.12 -18.98 0.09
CA SER A 349 9.39 -18.98 1.54
C SER A 349 8.74 -17.82 2.29
N ILE A 350 8.46 -16.71 1.63
CA ILE A 350 7.79 -15.55 2.23
C ILE A 350 6.28 -15.66 2.04
N ALA A 351 5.53 -15.41 3.10
CA ALA A 351 4.08 -15.32 3.09
C ALA A 351 3.62 -14.06 3.82
N VAL A 352 2.34 -13.74 3.71
CA VAL A 352 1.70 -12.57 4.30
C VAL A 352 0.59 -13.00 5.24
N SER A 353 0.45 -12.32 6.37
CA SER A 353 -0.65 -12.48 7.31
C SER A 353 -1.28 -11.14 7.63
N SER A 354 -2.60 -11.13 7.81
CA SER A 354 -3.28 -10.01 8.45
C SER A 354 -2.76 -9.78 9.88
N LEU A 355 -2.92 -8.55 10.35
CA LEU A 355 -2.60 -8.18 11.72
C LEU A 355 -3.58 -8.84 12.72
N PRO A 356 -3.17 -9.06 13.97
CA PRO A 356 -4.08 -9.47 15.02
C PRO A 356 -5.32 -8.57 15.10
N GLY A 357 -6.51 -9.19 15.12
CA GLY A 357 -7.78 -8.45 15.10
C GLY A 357 -8.21 -7.94 13.72
N GLY A 358 -7.39 -8.09 12.68
CA GLY A 358 -7.72 -7.70 11.31
C GLY A 358 -7.69 -6.19 11.04
N TYR A 359 -7.11 -5.40 11.93
CA TYR A 359 -6.98 -3.95 11.75
C TYR A 359 -5.68 -3.66 11.02
N ALA A 360 -5.80 -3.08 9.83
CA ALA A 360 -4.66 -2.73 8.99
C ALA A 360 -4.79 -1.31 8.48
N GLU A 361 -3.71 -0.58 8.50
CA GLU A 361 -3.65 0.73 7.88
C GLU A 361 -3.61 0.60 6.35
N THR A 362 -4.29 1.52 5.67
CA THR A 362 -4.30 1.66 4.23
C THR A 362 -3.39 2.81 3.82
N GLY A 363 -2.25 2.49 3.25
CA GLY A 363 -1.30 3.44 2.67
C GLY A 363 -1.40 3.55 1.15
N THR A 364 -2.53 3.16 0.57
CA THR A 364 -2.76 3.10 -0.88
C THR A 364 -2.38 4.40 -1.58
N ASP A 365 -1.71 4.25 -2.69
CA ASP A 365 -1.27 5.33 -3.54
C ASP A 365 -2.28 5.65 -4.64
N PHE A 366 -2.37 6.93 -5.00
CA PHE A 366 -3.36 7.45 -5.94
C PHE A 366 -2.73 8.25 -7.05
N TYR A 367 -3.31 8.17 -8.25
CA TYR A 367 -3.12 9.16 -9.28
C TYR A 367 -4.22 10.21 -9.24
N ALA A 368 -3.84 11.47 -9.12
CA ALA A 368 -4.76 12.59 -9.24
C ALA A 368 -4.37 13.50 -10.42
N ILE A 369 -5.34 14.22 -10.96
CA ILE A 369 -5.10 15.16 -12.07
C ILE A 369 -5.08 16.58 -11.53
N ASN A 370 -3.96 17.27 -11.74
CA ASN A 370 -3.84 18.68 -11.43
C ASN A 370 -4.95 19.48 -12.15
N LYS A 371 -5.78 20.22 -11.41
CA LYS A 371 -6.88 20.97 -12.02
C LYS A 371 -6.42 22.12 -12.93
N TYR A 372 -5.16 22.53 -12.82
CA TYR A 372 -4.56 23.57 -13.65
C TYR A 372 -3.86 23.00 -14.89
N SER A 373 -3.82 21.67 -15.05
CA SER A 373 -3.29 21.00 -16.24
C SER A 373 -4.08 21.38 -17.50
N ASN A 374 -3.37 21.64 -18.59
CA ASN A 374 -3.95 21.83 -19.91
C ASN A 374 -4.27 20.50 -20.63
N ASN A 375 -3.83 19.36 -20.07
CA ASN A 375 -3.88 18.04 -20.70
C ASN A 375 -4.80 17.06 -19.92
N GLN A 376 -5.80 17.55 -19.18
CA GLN A 376 -6.63 16.74 -18.29
C GLN A 376 -7.28 15.53 -18.96
N ALA A 377 -7.73 15.65 -20.21
CA ALA A 377 -8.35 14.54 -20.95
C ALA A 377 -7.34 13.44 -21.27
N LEU A 378 -6.13 13.80 -21.69
CA LEU A 378 -5.04 12.85 -21.94
C LEU A 378 -4.58 12.19 -20.62
N ALA A 379 -4.48 12.97 -19.56
CA ALA A 379 -4.14 12.47 -18.22
C ALA A 379 -5.17 11.44 -17.74
N ALA A 380 -6.47 11.72 -17.89
CA ALA A 380 -7.53 10.77 -17.54
C ALA A 380 -7.45 9.48 -18.37
N THR A 381 -7.15 9.61 -19.66
CA THR A 381 -6.97 8.44 -20.56
C THR A 381 -5.78 7.58 -20.13
N PHE A 382 -4.66 8.22 -19.75
CA PHE A 382 -3.48 7.49 -19.27
C PHE A 382 -3.75 6.81 -17.92
N ILE A 383 -4.40 7.47 -16.97
CA ILE A 383 -4.80 6.86 -15.69
C ILE A 383 -5.74 5.67 -15.92
N GLN A 384 -6.73 5.81 -16.82
CA GLN A 384 -7.63 4.70 -17.18
C GLN A 384 -6.86 3.50 -17.75
N TYR A 385 -5.80 3.74 -18.53
CA TYR A 385 -4.92 2.70 -19.04
C TYR A 385 -4.15 2.03 -17.91
N LEU A 386 -3.57 2.78 -16.96
CA LEU A 386 -2.78 2.26 -15.84
C LEU A 386 -3.60 1.30 -14.96
N ILE A 387 -4.86 1.64 -14.67
CA ILE A 387 -5.75 0.81 -13.84
C ILE A 387 -6.46 -0.30 -14.60
N SER A 388 -6.24 -0.44 -15.92
CA SER A 388 -6.78 -1.58 -16.64
C SER A 388 -6.20 -2.89 -16.07
N PRO A 389 -7.00 -3.97 -15.90
CA PRO A 389 -6.54 -5.16 -15.17
C PRO A 389 -5.25 -5.77 -15.69
N SER A 390 -5.04 -5.80 -17.02
CA SER A 390 -3.83 -6.35 -17.64
C SER A 390 -2.58 -5.51 -17.42
N VAL A 391 -2.73 -4.18 -17.33
CA VAL A 391 -1.62 -3.26 -17.05
C VAL A 391 -1.33 -3.24 -15.56
N ASN A 392 -2.37 -3.13 -14.73
CA ASN A 392 -2.25 -3.10 -13.28
C ASN A 392 -1.67 -4.42 -12.72
N ALA A 393 -2.00 -5.59 -13.29
CA ALA A 393 -1.40 -6.86 -12.88
C ALA A 393 0.14 -6.88 -13.03
N ARG A 394 0.70 -6.10 -13.95
CA ARG A 394 2.15 -6.05 -14.18
C ARG A 394 2.91 -5.37 -13.04
N ILE A 395 2.22 -4.62 -12.16
CA ILE A 395 2.87 -4.00 -11.00
C ILE A 395 3.56 -5.08 -10.13
N TYR A 396 2.91 -6.23 -9.92
CA TYR A 396 3.52 -7.33 -9.18
C TYR A 396 4.74 -7.94 -9.89
N THR A 397 4.63 -8.21 -11.19
CA THR A 397 5.71 -8.89 -11.92
C THR A 397 6.92 -8.01 -12.21
N ILE A 398 6.76 -6.70 -12.19
CA ILE A 398 7.83 -5.72 -12.45
C ILE A 398 8.39 -5.14 -11.15
N ALA A 399 7.52 -4.73 -10.24
CA ALA A 399 7.89 -4.01 -9.04
C ALA A 399 7.80 -4.85 -7.74
N GLY A 400 7.06 -5.95 -7.75
CA GLY A 400 6.80 -6.75 -6.56
C GLY A 400 5.59 -6.26 -5.75
N GLU A 401 4.98 -5.17 -6.14
CA GLU A 401 3.82 -4.59 -5.49
C GLU A 401 2.50 -5.26 -5.87
N PHE A 402 1.44 -4.95 -5.14
CA PHE A 402 0.18 -5.66 -5.25
C PHE A 402 -0.87 -4.81 -5.96
N PRO A 403 -1.55 -5.35 -7.00
CA PRO A 403 -2.53 -4.58 -7.77
C PRO A 403 -3.77 -4.24 -6.95
N ILE A 404 -4.38 -3.09 -7.26
CA ILE A 404 -5.61 -2.62 -6.62
C ILE A 404 -6.86 -3.42 -7.05
N SER A 405 -6.83 -4.07 -8.21
CA SER A 405 -8.00 -4.64 -8.85
C SER A 405 -8.11 -6.14 -8.60
N LYS A 406 -9.32 -6.61 -8.23
CA LYS A 406 -9.64 -8.04 -8.13
C LYS A 406 -9.40 -8.77 -9.47
N ALA A 407 -9.74 -8.13 -10.58
CA ALA A 407 -9.50 -8.69 -11.91
C ALA A 407 -8.01 -8.81 -12.22
N ALA A 408 -7.18 -7.83 -11.84
CA ALA A 408 -5.72 -7.92 -11.95
C ALA A 408 -5.16 -9.03 -11.07
N THR A 409 -5.63 -9.13 -9.83
CA THR A 409 -5.29 -10.22 -8.89
C THR A 409 -5.64 -11.59 -9.49
N ALA A 410 -6.80 -11.73 -10.13
CA ALA A 410 -7.21 -12.97 -10.79
C ALA A 410 -6.30 -13.34 -11.98
N ILE A 411 -5.83 -12.36 -12.76
CA ILE A 411 -4.83 -12.58 -13.83
C ILE A 411 -3.56 -13.18 -13.24
N LEU A 412 -3.04 -12.62 -12.16
CA LEU A 412 -1.85 -13.13 -11.48
C LEU A 412 -2.08 -14.52 -10.86
N ALA A 413 -3.22 -14.72 -10.21
CA ALA A 413 -3.58 -16.01 -9.60
C ALA A 413 -3.71 -17.14 -10.61
N SER A 414 -4.09 -16.85 -11.85
CA SER A 414 -4.17 -17.82 -12.94
C SER A 414 -2.84 -18.04 -13.69
N ASN A 415 -1.83 -17.22 -13.45
CA ASN A 415 -0.56 -17.30 -14.14
C ASN A 415 0.32 -18.43 -13.56
N SER A 416 0.43 -19.55 -14.29
CA SER A 416 1.21 -20.70 -13.87
C SER A 416 2.74 -20.46 -13.82
N SER A 417 3.23 -19.39 -14.42
CA SER A 417 4.64 -18.99 -14.30
C SER A 417 4.99 -18.39 -12.93
N ILE A 418 3.98 -17.93 -12.18
CA ILE A 418 4.14 -17.44 -10.80
C ILE A 418 4.03 -18.66 -9.86
N PRO A 419 4.97 -18.88 -8.94
CA PRO A 419 4.89 -19.95 -7.95
C PRO A 419 3.57 -19.92 -7.18
N GLN A 420 3.03 -21.11 -6.84
CA GLN A 420 1.74 -21.20 -6.14
C GLN A 420 1.71 -20.40 -4.85
N GLN A 421 2.82 -20.44 -4.09
CA GLN A 421 2.93 -19.68 -2.84
C GLN A 421 2.79 -18.16 -3.08
N ALA A 422 3.46 -17.63 -4.09
CA ALA A 422 3.35 -16.22 -4.46
C ALA A 422 1.91 -15.85 -4.89
N ARG A 423 1.22 -16.73 -5.62
CA ARG A 423 -0.20 -16.52 -5.96
C ARG A 423 -1.10 -16.48 -4.72
N ASN A 424 -0.82 -17.32 -3.73
CA ASN A 424 -1.53 -17.29 -2.44
C ASN A 424 -1.29 -15.98 -1.69
N VAL A 425 -0.05 -15.47 -1.70
CA VAL A 425 0.31 -14.17 -1.09
C VAL A 425 -0.45 -13.02 -1.77
N ILE A 426 -0.48 -12.97 -3.10
CA ILE A 426 -1.20 -11.95 -3.88
C ILE A 426 -2.68 -11.91 -3.46
N GLN A 427 -3.31 -13.08 -3.36
CA GLN A 427 -4.71 -13.16 -2.93
C GLN A 427 -4.91 -12.76 -1.46
N ALA A 428 -3.97 -13.13 -0.58
CA ALA A 428 -4.01 -12.77 0.83
C ALA A 428 -3.90 -11.25 1.03
N VAL A 429 -2.98 -10.59 0.32
CA VAL A 429 -2.82 -9.13 0.36
C VAL A 429 -4.08 -8.42 -0.11
N PHE A 430 -4.66 -8.83 -1.24
CA PHE A 430 -5.91 -8.24 -1.72
C PHE A 430 -7.02 -8.34 -0.67
N ASN A 431 -7.15 -9.50 -0.01
CA ASN A 431 -8.15 -9.71 1.03
C ASN A 431 -7.86 -8.87 2.30
N THR A 432 -6.58 -8.67 2.64
CA THR A 432 -6.17 -7.81 3.77
C THR A 432 -6.53 -6.36 3.49
N GLY A 433 -6.33 -5.88 2.27
CA GLY A 433 -6.72 -4.54 1.85
C GLY A 433 -8.22 -4.24 1.99
N ALA A 434 -9.06 -5.27 2.05
CA ALA A 434 -10.50 -5.10 2.24
C ALA A 434 -10.91 -4.64 3.65
N VAL A 435 -10.01 -4.65 4.63
CA VAL A 435 -10.26 -4.26 6.04
C VAL A 435 -9.41 -3.07 6.49
N GLY A 436 -8.81 -2.35 5.56
CA GLY A 436 -7.95 -1.21 5.86
C GLY A 436 -8.69 0.01 6.44
N TRP A 437 -7.95 0.89 7.07
CA TRP A 437 -8.39 2.19 7.58
C TRP A 437 -7.30 3.25 7.32
N ALA A 438 -7.65 4.54 7.36
CA ALA A 438 -6.73 5.61 6.99
C ALA A 438 -5.93 6.15 8.17
N ASN A 439 -4.78 6.72 7.83
CA ASN A 439 -4.01 7.59 8.71
C ASN A 439 -4.75 8.86 9.12
N PRO A 440 -4.26 9.58 10.14
CA PRO A 440 -4.87 10.81 10.61
C PRO A 440 -5.17 11.81 9.49
N PRO A 441 -6.33 12.47 9.55
CA PRO A 441 -6.73 13.41 8.50
C PRO A 441 -5.76 14.60 8.40
N ASN A 442 -5.54 15.08 7.17
CA ASN A 442 -4.78 16.29 6.85
C ASN A 442 -3.30 16.29 7.26
N LEU A 443 -2.66 15.12 7.37
CA LEU A 443 -1.25 15.04 7.73
C LEU A 443 -0.34 15.83 6.79
N THR A 444 -0.67 15.92 5.51
CA THR A 444 0.20 16.59 4.53
C THR A 444 0.30 18.09 4.67
N ILE A 445 -0.80 18.78 4.96
CA ILE A 445 -0.73 20.23 5.19
C ILE A 445 0.12 20.53 6.43
N THR A 446 0.20 19.57 7.32
CA THR A 446 0.77 19.73 8.64
C THR A 446 1.77 18.64 9.00
N SER A 447 2.18 17.79 8.03
CA SER A 447 3.08 16.65 8.26
C SER A 447 4.38 17.07 8.95
N SER A 448 4.97 18.19 8.55
CA SER A 448 6.18 18.73 9.19
C SER A 448 5.98 19.14 10.65
N THR A 449 4.75 19.30 11.11
CA THR A 449 4.40 19.70 12.48
C THR A 449 3.71 18.57 13.23
N LEU A 450 2.76 17.87 12.61
CA LEU A 450 1.93 16.86 13.26
C LEU A 450 2.69 15.53 13.45
N ILE A 451 3.47 15.08 12.48
CA ILE A 451 4.28 13.87 12.63
C ILE A 451 5.26 14.02 13.81
N PRO A 452 6.08 15.06 13.91
CA PRO A 452 6.91 15.26 15.10
C PRO A 452 6.13 15.43 16.40
N ALA A 453 4.95 16.06 16.37
CA ALA A 453 4.11 16.19 17.56
C ALA A 453 3.67 14.84 18.11
N PHE A 454 3.34 13.88 17.23
CA PHE A 454 3.00 12.53 17.60
C PHE A 454 4.26 11.68 17.89
N ASN A 455 5.21 11.64 16.96
CA ASN A 455 6.33 10.70 17.00
C ASN A 455 7.35 10.99 18.12
N ASN A 456 7.68 12.26 18.38
CA ASN A 456 8.77 12.57 19.33
C ASN A 456 8.54 12.07 20.76
N PRO A 457 7.37 12.28 21.39
CA PRO A 457 7.11 11.74 22.71
C PRO A 457 7.12 10.21 22.76
N ILE A 458 6.57 9.57 21.73
CA ILE A 458 6.51 8.12 21.62
C ILE A 458 7.91 7.55 21.39
N TYR A 459 8.70 8.11 20.49
CA TYR A 459 10.09 7.73 20.27
C TYR A 459 10.92 7.82 21.55
N THR A 460 10.74 8.88 22.33
CA THR A 460 11.43 9.04 23.62
C THR A 460 11.07 7.91 24.59
N PHE A 461 9.82 7.45 24.62
CA PHE A 461 9.41 6.29 25.39
C PHE A 461 10.02 4.99 24.84
N LEU A 462 9.94 4.75 23.53
CA LEU A 462 10.43 3.52 22.90
C LEU A 462 11.95 3.33 23.06
N THR A 463 12.71 4.41 23.06
CA THR A 463 14.17 4.40 23.26
C THR A 463 14.58 4.53 24.74
N GLY A 464 13.62 4.71 25.62
CA GLY A 464 13.84 4.80 27.05
C GLY A 464 14.12 3.43 27.69
N SER A 465 14.52 3.46 28.95
CA SER A 465 14.84 2.25 29.74
C SER A 465 13.67 1.67 30.54
N THR A 466 12.47 2.24 30.42
CA THR A 466 11.30 1.86 31.23
C THR A 466 10.06 1.65 30.37
N ASN A 467 9.38 0.52 30.59
CA ASN A 467 8.09 0.19 29.98
C ASN A 467 6.96 0.22 31.04
N SER A 468 6.96 1.20 31.93
CA SER A 468 5.86 1.31 32.90
C SER A 468 4.61 1.90 32.26
N THR A 469 3.43 1.49 32.75
CA THR A 469 2.13 2.02 32.32
C THR A 469 2.08 3.55 32.47
N SER A 470 2.64 4.09 33.55
CA SER A 470 2.68 5.54 33.77
C SER A 470 3.57 6.28 32.77
N ALA A 471 4.70 5.68 32.37
CA ALA A 471 5.59 6.28 31.36
C ALA A 471 4.94 6.25 29.96
N ALA A 472 4.30 5.15 29.59
CA ALA A 472 3.55 5.03 28.35
C ALA A 472 2.39 6.04 28.29
N GLN A 473 1.62 6.14 29.38
CA GLN A 473 0.54 7.13 29.47
C GLN A 473 1.06 8.56 29.33
N GLN A 474 2.15 8.90 30.01
CA GLN A 474 2.76 10.24 29.92
C GLN A 474 3.23 10.56 28.51
N ALA A 475 3.81 9.59 27.78
CA ALA A 475 4.22 9.80 26.38
C ALA A 475 3.02 10.10 25.49
N LEU A 476 1.94 9.33 25.63
CA LEU A 476 0.71 9.52 24.84
C LEU A 476 0.00 10.84 25.18
N ASP A 477 -0.07 11.22 26.46
CA ASP A 477 -0.65 12.50 26.88
C ASP A 477 0.17 13.69 26.35
N THR A 478 1.49 13.53 26.31
CA THR A 478 2.39 14.54 25.72
C THR A 478 2.17 14.63 24.22
N ALA A 479 2.04 13.50 23.52
CA ALA A 479 1.75 13.48 22.09
C ALA A 479 0.38 14.10 21.77
N ALA A 480 -0.65 13.78 22.55
CA ALA A 480 -1.99 14.36 22.40
C ALA A 480 -2.00 15.87 22.60
N ALA A 481 -1.34 16.36 23.65
CA ALA A 481 -1.22 17.80 23.92
C ALA A 481 -0.42 18.53 22.82
N ALA A 482 0.66 17.92 22.34
CA ALA A 482 1.46 18.47 21.25
C ALA A 482 0.67 18.50 19.93
N TRP A 483 -0.13 17.47 19.65
CA TRP A 483 -1.03 17.43 18.50
C TRP A 483 -2.07 18.54 18.57
N ILE A 484 -2.80 18.67 19.68
CA ILE A 484 -3.82 19.72 19.87
C ILE A 484 -3.19 21.11 19.66
N LYS A 485 -2.00 21.35 20.22
CA LYS A 485 -1.29 22.60 20.04
C LYS A 485 -0.89 22.86 18.58
N ALA A 486 -0.54 21.83 17.84
CA ALA A 486 -0.10 21.94 16.45
C ALA A 486 -1.24 22.24 15.47
N VAL A 487 -2.46 21.81 15.81
CA VAL A 487 -3.65 22.03 14.96
C VAL A 487 -4.42 23.31 15.31
N GLY A 488 -4.05 23.98 16.40
CA GLY A 488 -4.64 25.29 16.81
C GLY A 488 -5.93 25.16 17.56
#